data_9dd423837b1e66f9e7c5463a60f3827b
#
_entry.id   9dd423837b1e66f9e7c5463a60f3827b
#
_cell.length_a   1.000
_cell.length_b   1.000
_cell.length_c   1.000
_cell.angle_alpha   90.00
_cell.angle_beta   90.00
_cell.angle_gamma   90.00
#
_symmetry.space_group_name_H-M   'P 1'
#
loop_
_entity.id
_entity.type
_entity.pdbx_description
1 polymer ?
#
loop_
_entity_poly.entity_id
_entity_poly.type
_entity_poly.pdbx_seq_one_letter_code
_entity_poly.pdbx_strand_id
1 'polypeptide(L)'
;EYISFDCYGTSTNFQIGKLTTKLFADRVPENLISEFLIDYSAFRFDEVLGAWKPYYDVLHDALARTCNKWSIDFTKEDAEVIYEMVPTWGAHFEVPGALEKIATVLPLVILSNAADDQIQNNVDKLGVSFHSVLTAEQAGAYKPRLQAFEYMFDSLNSRPENFLHVSSSLRYDLMSAHDLKISTRVFVDRGHCAGCPAFDYYEIKDLWGLPALLGV
;
A
#
# COMPACT_ATOMS: atom_id res chain seq x y z
N GLU A 1 -13.45 13.49 -12.52
CA GLU A 1 -13.54 12.23 -11.77
C GLU A 1 -12.26 11.43 -11.97
N TYR A 2 -11.86 10.64 -10.96
CA TYR A 2 -10.61 9.89 -10.95
C TYR A 2 -10.80 8.51 -10.34
N ILE A 3 -9.98 7.54 -10.77
CA ILE A 3 -9.80 6.28 -10.04
C ILE A 3 -8.45 6.33 -9.34
N SER A 4 -8.46 6.37 -8.02
CA SER A 4 -7.24 6.36 -7.20
C SER A 4 -6.96 4.97 -6.64
N PHE A 5 -5.68 4.59 -6.63
CA PHE A 5 -5.21 3.28 -6.19
C PHE A 5 -4.17 3.43 -5.10
N ASP A 6 -4.28 2.58 -4.07
CA ASP A 6 -3.11 2.16 -3.33
C ASP A 6 -2.19 1.33 -4.23
N CYS A 7 -0.87 1.45 -4.01
CA CYS A 7 0.10 0.75 -4.83
C CYS A 7 0.58 -0.56 -4.17
N TYR A 8 1.24 -0.47 -3.01
CA TYR A 8 1.91 -1.59 -2.37
C TYR A 8 0.94 -2.58 -1.71
N GLY A 9 0.85 -3.79 -2.26
CA GLY A 9 -0.08 -4.82 -1.82
C GLY A 9 -1.41 -4.82 -2.56
N THR A 10 -1.79 -3.72 -3.18
CA THR A 10 -3.01 -3.61 -4.01
C THR A 10 -2.70 -3.87 -5.48
N SER A 11 -1.90 -3.02 -6.10
CA SER A 11 -1.50 -3.11 -7.50
C SER A 11 -0.15 -3.83 -7.66
N THR A 12 0.82 -3.49 -6.82
CA THR A 12 2.12 -4.15 -6.75
C THR A 12 2.05 -5.36 -5.82
N ASN A 13 2.56 -6.50 -6.27
CA ASN A 13 2.74 -7.70 -5.45
C ASN A 13 3.85 -7.48 -4.41
N PHE A 14 3.46 -6.90 -3.30
CA PHE A 14 4.36 -6.43 -2.24
C PHE A 14 4.85 -7.60 -1.37
N GLN A 15 6.08 -8.03 -1.58
CA GLN A 15 6.62 -9.28 -1.03
C GLN A 15 7.44 -9.11 0.26
N ILE A 16 7.19 -8.05 1.03
CA ILE A 16 7.97 -7.76 2.24
C ILE A 16 7.96 -8.92 3.24
N GLY A 17 6.81 -9.55 3.46
CA GLY A 17 6.72 -10.70 4.37
C GLY A 17 7.58 -11.87 3.91
N LYS A 18 7.54 -12.20 2.61
CA LYS A 18 8.34 -13.29 2.03
C LYS A 18 9.84 -13.00 2.09
N LEU A 19 10.23 -11.76 1.86
CA LEU A 19 11.63 -11.34 1.98
C LEU A 19 12.10 -11.42 3.43
N THR A 20 11.30 -10.86 4.37
CA THR A 20 11.63 -10.91 5.81
C THR A 20 11.74 -12.35 6.32
N THR A 21 10.86 -13.26 5.87
CA THR A 21 10.98 -14.69 6.19
C THR A 21 12.35 -15.26 5.80
N LYS A 22 12.82 -14.91 4.60
CA LYS A 22 14.13 -15.39 4.12
C LYS A 22 15.30 -14.80 4.92
N LEU A 23 15.24 -13.51 5.23
CA LEU A 23 16.30 -12.81 5.98
C LEU A 23 16.43 -13.30 7.41
N PHE A 24 15.34 -13.75 8.01
CA PHE A 24 15.32 -14.16 9.42
C PHE A 24 15.18 -15.68 9.62
N ALA A 25 15.32 -16.48 8.56
CA ALA A 25 15.14 -17.93 8.60
C ALA A 25 16.09 -18.66 9.58
N ASP A 26 17.26 -18.12 9.85
CA ASP A 26 18.27 -18.64 10.79
C ASP A 26 18.12 -18.04 12.21
N ARG A 27 17.33 -16.97 12.38
CA ARG A 27 17.15 -16.24 13.65
C ARG A 27 15.77 -16.45 14.27
N VAL A 28 14.76 -16.81 13.48
CA VAL A 28 13.40 -17.04 13.94
C VAL A 28 12.97 -18.46 13.59
N PRO A 29 12.53 -19.29 14.57
CA PRO A 29 12.02 -20.63 14.29
C PRO A 29 10.91 -20.63 13.26
N GLU A 30 10.91 -21.60 12.33
CA GLU A 30 9.94 -21.69 11.23
C GLU A 30 8.48 -21.64 11.69
N ASN A 31 8.18 -22.33 12.80
CA ASN A 31 6.82 -22.35 13.38
C ASN A 31 6.38 -21.02 14.01
N LEU A 32 7.29 -20.07 14.23
CA LEU A 32 7.02 -18.75 14.81
C LEU A 32 7.14 -17.59 13.81
N ILE A 33 7.59 -17.86 12.60
CA ILE A 33 7.83 -16.81 11.59
C ILE A 33 6.57 -16.00 11.27
N SER A 34 5.41 -16.64 11.28
CA SER A 34 4.13 -15.95 11.03
C SER A 34 3.83 -14.91 12.11
N GLU A 35 4.10 -15.23 13.39
CA GLU A 35 3.91 -14.29 14.50
C GLU A 35 4.91 -13.13 14.42
N PHE A 36 6.18 -13.41 14.07
CA PHE A 36 7.18 -12.38 13.82
C PHE A 36 6.74 -11.39 12.73
N LEU A 37 6.19 -11.89 11.63
CA LEU A 37 5.70 -11.05 10.54
C LEU A 37 4.48 -10.22 10.94
N ILE A 38 3.59 -10.77 11.78
CA ILE A 38 2.44 -10.02 12.34
C ILE A 38 2.96 -8.86 13.18
N ASP A 39 3.93 -9.11 14.06
CA ASP A 39 4.52 -8.06 14.88
C ASP A 39 5.24 -7.01 14.03
N TYR A 40 6.02 -7.41 13.04
CA TYR A 40 6.67 -6.48 12.12
C TYR A 40 5.65 -5.62 11.35
N SER A 41 4.56 -6.22 10.91
CA SER A 41 3.48 -5.48 10.26
C SER A 41 2.82 -4.49 11.22
N ALA A 42 2.59 -4.87 12.46
CA ALA A 42 2.00 -4.00 13.48
C ALA A 42 2.92 -2.81 13.81
N PHE A 43 4.23 -3.04 13.98
CA PHE A 43 5.19 -1.97 14.23
C PHE A 43 5.33 -1.04 13.02
N ARG A 44 5.34 -1.55 11.77
CA ARG A 44 5.33 -0.68 10.58
C ARG A 44 4.09 0.22 10.54
N PHE A 45 2.94 -0.32 10.91
CA PHE A 45 1.72 0.48 11.01
C PHE A 45 1.81 1.55 12.10
N ASP A 46 2.35 1.20 13.25
CA ASP A 46 2.55 2.15 14.36
C ASP A 46 3.53 3.28 13.99
N GLU A 47 4.62 2.95 13.28
CA GLU A 47 5.59 3.95 12.80
C GLU A 47 4.96 4.99 11.85
N VAL A 48 4.07 4.58 10.96
CA VAL A 48 3.40 5.53 10.05
C VAL A 48 2.34 6.40 10.74
N LEU A 49 1.86 6.02 11.92
CA LEU A 49 0.96 6.84 12.73
C LEU A 49 1.69 7.95 13.49
N GLY A 50 2.99 7.79 13.68
CA GLY A 50 3.85 8.73 14.39
C GLY A 50 4.14 10.03 13.64
N ALA A 51 5.15 10.77 14.10
CA ALA A 51 5.69 11.89 13.35
C ALA A 51 6.22 11.43 11.99
N TRP A 52 6.08 12.28 10.98
CA TRP A 52 6.60 11.94 9.65
C TRP A 52 8.12 11.69 9.69
N LYS A 53 8.54 10.66 8.99
CA LYS A 53 9.93 10.27 8.77
C LYS A 53 10.05 9.61 7.38
N PRO A 54 11.25 9.55 6.78
CA PRO A 54 11.49 8.83 5.53
C PRO A 54 11.06 7.37 5.60
N TYR A 55 10.66 6.81 4.48
CA TYR A 55 10.16 5.42 4.41
C TYR A 55 11.20 4.38 4.85
N TYR A 56 12.48 4.64 4.58
CA TYR A 56 13.58 3.83 5.12
C TYR A 56 13.53 3.75 6.65
N ASP A 57 13.35 4.89 7.33
CA ASP A 57 13.31 4.94 8.80
C ASP A 57 12.09 4.23 9.36
N VAL A 58 10.94 4.24 8.64
CA VAL A 58 9.75 3.45 9.01
C VAL A 58 10.09 1.96 9.00
N LEU A 59 10.74 1.46 7.95
CA LEU A 59 11.10 0.04 7.84
C LEU A 59 12.16 -0.35 8.88
N HIS A 60 13.19 0.47 9.02
CA HIS A 60 14.29 0.29 9.97
C HIS A 60 13.79 0.22 11.43
N ASP A 61 13.06 1.26 11.87
CA ASP A 61 12.62 1.36 13.26
C ASP A 61 11.60 0.26 13.61
N ALA A 62 10.68 -0.04 12.69
CA ALA A 62 9.74 -1.14 12.87
C ALA A 62 10.46 -2.50 13.01
N LEU A 63 11.48 -2.75 12.17
CA LEU A 63 12.23 -3.99 12.22
C LEU A 63 13.08 -4.08 13.50
N ALA A 64 13.74 -2.99 13.89
CA ALA A 64 14.50 -2.90 15.14
C ALA A 64 13.61 -3.17 16.37
N ARG A 65 12.42 -2.58 16.41
CA ARG A 65 11.41 -2.81 17.46
C ARG A 65 10.94 -4.27 17.50
N THR A 66 10.74 -4.88 16.33
CA THR A 66 10.35 -6.28 16.20
C THR A 66 11.46 -7.19 16.76
N CYS A 67 12.70 -7.00 16.31
CA CYS A 67 13.84 -7.78 16.78
C CYS A 67 14.05 -7.63 18.29
N ASN A 68 13.91 -6.41 18.83
CA ASN A 68 13.99 -6.18 20.28
C ASN A 68 12.89 -6.93 21.05
N LYS A 69 11.65 -6.92 20.57
CA LYS A 69 10.55 -7.69 21.18
C LYS A 69 10.84 -9.19 21.20
N TRP A 70 11.47 -9.68 20.15
CA TRP A 70 11.79 -11.12 20.00
C TRP A 70 13.15 -11.50 20.58
N SER A 71 13.92 -10.56 21.16
CA SER A 71 15.25 -10.77 21.70
C SER A 71 16.21 -11.42 20.70
N ILE A 72 16.15 -11.00 19.44
CA ILE A 72 17.02 -11.43 18.35
C ILE A 72 17.86 -10.26 17.83
N ASP A 73 19.00 -10.59 17.25
CA ASP A 73 19.90 -9.59 16.69
C ASP A 73 19.27 -8.86 15.51
N PHE A 74 19.44 -7.54 15.49
CA PHE A 74 19.08 -6.64 14.41
C PHE A 74 20.34 -5.99 13.86
N THR A 75 20.45 -5.93 12.55
CA THR A 75 21.49 -5.17 11.87
C THR A 75 20.86 -4.12 10.94
N LYS A 76 21.57 -3.02 10.69
CA LYS A 76 21.13 -1.98 9.76
C LYS A 76 20.97 -2.55 8.36
N GLU A 77 21.84 -3.48 7.97
CA GLU A 77 21.84 -4.17 6.69
C GLU A 77 20.53 -4.94 6.44
N ASP A 78 19.90 -5.48 7.50
CA ASP A 78 18.59 -6.14 7.36
C ASP A 78 17.52 -5.17 6.83
N ALA A 79 17.50 -3.93 7.34
CA ALA A 79 16.57 -2.91 6.88
C ALA A 79 16.95 -2.36 5.49
N GLU A 80 18.25 -2.20 5.21
CA GLU A 80 18.75 -1.77 3.89
C GLU A 80 18.33 -2.75 2.80
N VAL A 81 18.52 -4.05 3.01
CA VAL A 81 18.10 -5.09 2.05
C VAL A 81 16.59 -5.03 1.79
N ILE A 82 15.78 -4.84 2.85
CA ILE A 82 14.33 -4.73 2.66
C ILE A 82 14.00 -3.48 1.83
N TYR A 83 14.58 -2.33 2.15
CA TYR A 83 14.33 -1.07 1.45
C TYR A 83 14.73 -1.14 -0.03
N GLU A 84 15.93 -1.66 -0.33
CA GLU A 84 16.44 -1.80 -1.69
C GLU A 84 15.61 -2.76 -2.56
N MET A 85 14.95 -3.73 -1.95
CA MET A 85 14.12 -4.69 -2.67
C MET A 85 12.73 -4.14 -3.04
N VAL A 86 12.21 -3.13 -2.34
CA VAL A 86 10.87 -2.56 -2.60
C VAL A 86 10.69 -2.15 -4.08
N PRO A 87 11.58 -1.38 -4.72
CA PRO A 87 11.40 -0.96 -6.11
C PRO A 87 11.54 -2.11 -7.13
N THR A 88 11.97 -3.30 -6.70
CA THR A 88 12.14 -4.45 -7.61
C THR A 88 10.84 -5.21 -7.86
N TRP A 89 9.86 -5.09 -6.97
CA TRP A 89 8.60 -5.85 -7.07
C TRP A 89 7.70 -5.32 -8.17
N GLY A 90 7.10 -6.25 -8.92
CA GLY A 90 6.20 -5.97 -10.02
C GLY A 90 4.73 -6.02 -9.63
N ALA A 91 3.87 -5.86 -10.62
CA ALA A 91 2.42 -5.97 -10.48
C ALA A 91 1.98 -7.38 -10.04
N HIS A 92 0.79 -7.50 -9.45
CA HIS A 92 0.07 -8.76 -9.48
C HIS A 92 -0.24 -9.13 -10.94
N PHE A 93 -0.33 -10.43 -11.21
CA PHE A 93 -0.40 -10.96 -12.59
C PHE A 93 -1.53 -10.33 -13.43
N GLU A 94 -2.69 -10.11 -12.84
CA GLU A 94 -3.87 -9.60 -13.54
C GLU A 94 -3.91 -8.07 -13.68
N VAL A 95 -3.09 -7.35 -12.92
CA VAL A 95 -3.17 -5.88 -12.78
C VAL A 95 -2.94 -5.16 -14.11
N PRO A 96 -1.91 -5.47 -14.92
CA PRO A 96 -1.70 -4.72 -16.17
C PRO A 96 -2.90 -4.80 -17.12
N GLY A 97 -3.45 -6.01 -17.31
CA GLY A 97 -4.61 -6.19 -18.19
C GLY A 97 -5.90 -5.54 -17.68
N ALA A 98 -6.13 -5.54 -16.36
CA ALA A 98 -7.27 -4.86 -15.77
C ALA A 98 -7.13 -3.34 -15.88
N LEU A 99 -5.94 -2.80 -15.58
CA LEU A 99 -5.65 -1.37 -15.69
C LEU A 99 -5.77 -0.85 -17.12
N GLU A 100 -5.33 -1.62 -18.12
CA GLU A 100 -5.49 -1.25 -19.54
C GLU A 100 -6.95 -0.96 -19.91
N LYS A 101 -7.88 -1.79 -19.41
CA LYS A 101 -9.31 -1.58 -19.65
C LYS A 101 -9.84 -0.33 -18.96
N ILE A 102 -9.55 -0.16 -17.67
CA ILE A 102 -10.12 0.94 -16.88
C ILE A 102 -9.47 2.29 -17.19
N ALA A 103 -8.23 2.33 -17.70
CA ALA A 103 -7.56 3.56 -18.13
C ALA A 103 -8.28 4.27 -19.29
N THR A 104 -9.17 3.56 -19.99
CA THR A 104 -10.02 4.15 -21.06
C THR A 104 -11.26 4.87 -20.51
N VAL A 105 -11.58 4.67 -19.24
CA VAL A 105 -12.81 5.19 -18.60
C VAL A 105 -12.55 6.50 -17.87
N LEU A 106 -11.58 6.50 -16.98
CA LEU A 106 -11.23 7.66 -16.14
C LEU A 106 -9.71 7.75 -15.95
N PRO A 107 -9.18 8.95 -15.68
CA PRO A 107 -7.78 9.13 -15.30
C PRO A 107 -7.44 8.35 -14.04
N LEU A 108 -6.32 7.63 -14.08
CA LEU A 108 -5.81 6.81 -12.97
C LEU A 108 -4.82 7.59 -12.13
N VAL A 109 -4.91 7.45 -10.81
CA VAL A 109 -4.04 8.11 -9.84
C VAL A 109 -3.48 7.08 -8.87
N ILE A 110 -2.21 7.18 -8.50
CA ILE A 110 -1.62 6.45 -7.38
C ILE A 110 -1.56 7.37 -6.16
N LEU A 111 -1.95 6.84 -4.99
CA LEU A 111 -1.67 7.40 -3.68
C LEU A 111 -1.01 6.32 -2.82
N SER A 112 0.30 6.42 -2.61
CA SER A 112 1.09 5.36 -1.98
C SER A 112 1.89 5.81 -0.76
N ASN A 113 2.00 4.93 0.23
CA ASN A 113 2.93 5.06 1.36
C ASN A 113 4.35 4.70 0.91
N ALA A 114 4.87 5.42 -0.07
CA ALA A 114 6.15 5.15 -0.71
C ALA A 114 7.08 6.37 -0.64
N ALA A 115 8.37 6.12 -0.87
CA ALA A 115 9.36 7.15 -1.15
C ALA A 115 9.37 7.51 -2.64
N ASP A 116 9.71 8.76 -2.95
CA ASP A 116 9.71 9.28 -4.33
C ASP A 116 10.74 8.59 -5.22
N ASP A 117 11.89 8.22 -4.66
CA ASP A 117 12.98 7.55 -5.37
C ASP A 117 12.67 6.10 -5.77
N GLN A 118 11.65 5.49 -5.16
CA GLN A 118 11.31 4.08 -5.36
C GLN A 118 10.07 3.86 -6.21
N ILE A 119 9.03 4.67 -6.00
CA ILE A 119 7.67 4.39 -6.49
C ILE A 119 7.59 4.24 -8.01
N GLN A 120 8.36 5.05 -8.76
CA GLN A 120 8.31 5.01 -10.21
C GLN A 120 8.70 3.64 -10.78
N ASN A 121 9.69 2.98 -10.17
CA ASN A 121 10.11 1.64 -10.58
C ASN A 121 9.01 0.57 -10.44
N ASN A 122 8.11 0.75 -9.46
CA ASN A 122 6.96 -0.14 -9.28
C ASN A 122 5.84 0.22 -10.27
N VAL A 123 5.55 1.52 -10.42
CA VAL A 123 4.50 2.04 -11.32
C VAL A 123 4.76 1.67 -12.78
N ASP A 124 5.99 1.75 -13.24
CA ASP A 124 6.38 1.37 -14.61
C ASP A 124 6.03 -0.10 -14.94
N LYS A 125 5.97 -0.96 -13.93
CA LYS A 125 5.61 -2.38 -14.07
C LYS A 125 4.10 -2.63 -14.05
N LEU A 126 3.28 -1.60 -13.81
CA LEU A 126 1.82 -1.71 -13.84
C LEU A 126 1.25 -1.70 -15.26
N GLY A 127 2.04 -1.31 -16.27
CA GLY A 127 1.72 -1.46 -17.68
C GLY A 127 0.84 -0.36 -18.29
N VAL A 128 0.49 0.68 -17.53
CA VAL A 128 -0.31 1.82 -18.00
C VAL A 128 0.28 3.13 -17.50
N SER A 129 -0.11 4.24 -18.16
CA SER A 129 0.22 5.58 -17.68
C SER A 129 -0.76 6.05 -16.63
N PHE A 130 -0.26 6.62 -15.55
CA PHE A 130 -1.07 7.28 -14.52
C PHE A 130 -1.09 8.79 -14.75
N HIS A 131 -2.25 9.39 -14.49
CA HIS A 131 -2.42 10.84 -14.54
C HIS A 131 -1.56 11.51 -13.46
N SER A 132 -1.45 10.88 -12.29
CA SER A 132 -0.63 11.37 -11.19
C SER A 132 -0.15 10.21 -10.31
N VAL A 133 1.08 10.32 -9.80
CA VAL A 133 1.65 9.39 -8.81
C VAL A 133 2.04 10.23 -7.60
N LEU A 134 1.32 10.02 -6.50
CA LEU A 134 1.42 10.80 -5.27
C LEU A 134 1.92 9.91 -4.13
N THR A 135 2.86 10.42 -3.36
CA THR A 135 3.55 9.67 -2.32
C THR A 135 3.33 10.27 -0.93
N ALA A 136 3.58 9.46 0.09
CA ALA A 136 3.62 9.93 1.46
C ALA A 136 4.73 10.97 1.68
N GLU A 137 5.84 10.86 0.94
CA GLU A 137 6.95 11.80 1.02
C GLU A 137 6.53 13.20 0.55
N GLN A 138 5.85 13.30 -0.59
CA GLN A 138 5.29 14.55 -1.11
C GLN A 138 4.24 15.14 -0.17
N ALA A 139 3.38 14.29 0.39
CA ALA A 139 2.34 14.70 1.34
C ALA A 139 2.88 15.11 2.71
N GLY A 140 4.11 14.71 3.07
CA GLY A 140 4.64 14.82 4.43
C GLY A 140 3.80 14.03 5.45
N ALA A 141 3.06 13.03 5.00
CA ALA A 141 2.18 12.19 5.82
C ALA A 141 1.91 10.85 5.18
N TYR A 142 1.91 9.80 5.98
CA TYR A 142 1.50 8.46 5.57
C TYR A 142 0.00 8.26 5.72
N LYS A 143 -0.62 7.49 4.83
CA LYS A 143 -1.91 6.86 5.10
C LYS A 143 -1.76 5.94 6.34
N PRO A 144 -2.72 5.89 7.25
CA PRO A 144 -4.12 6.31 7.12
C PRO A 144 -4.40 7.77 7.53
N ARG A 145 -3.39 8.61 7.74
CA ARG A 145 -3.66 10.02 8.09
C ARG A 145 -4.41 10.68 6.95
N LEU A 146 -5.48 11.41 7.30
CA LEU A 146 -6.33 12.10 6.33
C LEU A 146 -5.54 13.10 5.48
N GLN A 147 -4.49 13.70 6.05
CA GLN A 147 -3.58 14.62 5.37
C GLN A 147 -3.00 14.04 4.06
N ALA A 148 -2.71 12.72 3.99
CA ALA A 148 -2.22 12.10 2.76
C ALA A 148 -3.27 12.14 1.63
N PHE A 149 -4.55 11.94 1.99
CA PHE A 149 -5.66 12.05 1.04
C PHE A 149 -5.98 13.50 0.69
N GLU A 150 -5.95 14.40 1.68
CA GLU A 150 -6.13 15.85 1.46
C GLU A 150 -5.09 16.37 0.46
N TYR A 151 -3.82 15.94 0.60
CA TYR A 151 -2.78 16.24 -0.39
C TYR A 151 -3.15 15.78 -1.80
N MET A 152 -3.74 14.58 -1.95
CA MET A 152 -4.21 14.10 -3.26
C MET A 152 -5.32 14.99 -3.81
N PHE A 153 -6.29 15.37 -3.00
CA PHE A 153 -7.40 16.23 -3.44
C PHE A 153 -6.88 17.61 -3.87
N ASP A 154 -5.99 18.22 -3.08
CA ASP A 154 -5.42 19.53 -3.36
C ASP A 154 -4.54 19.49 -4.62
N SER A 155 -3.68 18.47 -4.76
CA SER A 155 -2.80 18.30 -5.93
C SER A 155 -3.57 18.18 -7.25
N LEU A 156 -4.79 17.62 -7.19
CA LEU A 156 -5.66 17.42 -8.36
C LEU A 156 -6.74 18.50 -8.48
N ASN A 157 -6.72 19.50 -7.58
CA ASN A 157 -7.78 20.52 -7.47
C ASN A 157 -9.17 19.89 -7.55
N SER A 158 -9.40 18.85 -6.75
CA SER A 158 -10.60 18.02 -6.80
C SER A 158 -11.14 17.77 -5.39
N ARG A 159 -12.26 17.06 -5.30
CA ARG A 159 -12.96 16.79 -4.03
C ARG A 159 -13.19 15.30 -3.85
N PRO A 160 -13.35 14.80 -2.59
CA PRO A 160 -13.56 13.39 -2.29
C PRO A 160 -14.66 12.71 -3.12
N GLU A 161 -15.76 13.42 -3.38
CA GLU A 161 -16.88 12.90 -4.14
C GLU A 161 -16.57 12.61 -5.62
N ASN A 162 -15.44 13.09 -6.13
CA ASN A 162 -14.99 12.86 -7.51
C ASN A 162 -14.07 11.64 -7.64
N PHE A 163 -13.88 10.89 -6.56
CA PHE A 163 -12.99 9.73 -6.56
C PHE A 163 -13.72 8.41 -6.35
N LEU A 164 -13.23 7.39 -7.08
CA LEU A 164 -13.33 5.99 -6.73
C LEU A 164 -11.97 5.57 -6.20
N HIS A 165 -11.89 5.08 -4.95
CA HIS A 165 -10.64 4.65 -4.34
C HIS A 165 -10.57 3.13 -4.18
N VAL A 166 -9.47 2.54 -4.65
CA VAL A 166 -9.24 1.09 -4.71
C VAL A 166 -8.06 0.71 -3.83
N SER A 167 -8.28 -0.18 -2.86
CA SER A 167 -7.21 -0.67 -2.00
C SER A 167 -7.47 -2.09 -1.47
N SER A 168 -6.40 -2.83 -1.20
CA SER A 168 -6.43 -4.09 -0.45
C SER A 168 -6.30 -3.89 1.06
N SER A 169 -6.25 -2.65 1.54
CA SER A 169 -6.07 -2.34 2.95
C SER A 169 -7.23 -1.54 3.54
N LEU A 170 -7.88 -2.12 4.56
CA LEU A 170 -8.82 -1.37 5.37
C LEU A 170 -8.10 -0.30 6.21
N ARG A 171 -7.05 -0.71 6.92
CA ARG A 171 -6.37 0.12 7.93
C ARG A 171 -5.63 1.32 7.34
N TYR A 172 -5.00 1.15 6.18
CA TYR A 172 -4.27 2.24 5.53
C TYR A 172 -5.18 3.14 4.68
N ASP A 173 -6.25 2.59 4.10
CA ASP A 173 -6.98 3.26 3.04
C ASP A 173 -8.49 3.39 3.29
N LEU A 174 -9.22 2.26 3.34
CA LEU A 174 -10.68 2.32 3.21
C LEU A 174 -11.39 2.92 4.40
N MET A 175 -10.82 2.82 5.60
CA MET A 175 -11.34 3.53 6.79
C MET A 175 -11.25 5.05 6.59
N SER A 176 -10.09 5.55 6.17
CA SER A 176 -9.89 6.98 5.90
C SER A 176 -10.72 7.46 4.70
N ALA A 177 -10.81 6.65 3.65
CA ALA A 177 -11.65 6.94 2.48
C ALA A 177 -13.14 7.03 2.85
N HIS A 178 -13.61 6.18 3.77
CA HIS A 178 -14.96 6.26 4.32
C HIS A 178 -15.18 7.55 5.12
N ASP A 179 -14.27 7.88 6.04
CA ASP A 179 -14.37 9.07 6.88
C ASP A 179 -14.35 10.36 6.06
N LEU A 180 -13.54 10.40 5.00
CA LEU A 180 -13.47 11.51 4.04
C LEU A 180 -14.63 11.53 3.04
N LYS A 181 -15.53 10.53 3.07
CA LYS A 181 -16.68 10.43 2.17
C LYS A 181 -16.29 10.38 0.69
N ILE A 182 -15.20 9.67 0.39
CA ILE A 182 -14.89 9.33 -1.00
C ILE A 182 -16.09 8.59 -1.59
N SER A 183 -16.54 9.01 -2.77
CA SER A 183 -17.80 8.60 -3.37
C SER A 183 -17.95 7.07 -3.49
N THR A 184 -16.91 6.42 -4.02
CA THR A 184 -16.90 4.96 -4.20
C THR A 184 -15.62 4.37 -3.64
N ARG A 185 -15.75 3.32 -2.86
CA ARG A 185 -14.65 2.59 -2.24
C ARG A 185 -14.68 1.16 -2.69
N VAL A 186 -13.54 0.62 -3.10
CA VAL A 186 -13.40 -0.77 -3.57
C VAL A 186 -12.31 -1.47 -2.78
N PHE A 187 -12.71 -2.52 -2.08
CA PHE A 187 -11.79 -3.42 -1.40
C PHE A 187 -11.37 -4.56 -2.33
N VAL A 188 -10.07 -4.69 -2.53
CA VAL A 188 -9.48 -5.82 -3.26
C VAL A 188 -9.04 -6.87 -2.24
N ASP A 189 -9.75 -7.97 -2.13
CA ASP A 189 -9.44 -9.05 -1.18
C ASP A 189 -8.21 -9.85 -1.64
N ARG A 190 -7.03 -9.35 -1.27
CA ARG A 190 -5.74 -10.02 -1.49
C ARG A 190 -5.39 -11.03 -0.38
N GLY A 191 -6.28 -11.24 0.58
CA GLY A 191 -6.01 -12.10 1.73
C GLY A 191 -5.09 -11.47 2.79
N HIS A 192 -4.84 -10.17 2.73
CA HIS A 192 -3.96 -9.48 3.70
C HIS A 192 -4.67 -9.15 5.01
N CYS A 193 -5.98 -8.91 4.96
CA CYS A 193 -6.80 -8.64 6.14
C CYS A 193 -8.24 -9.08 5.88
N ALA A 194 -8.98 -9.32 6.95
CA ALA A 194 -10.42 -9.55 6.85
C ALA A 194 -11.13 -8.25 6.45
N GLY A 195 -12.19 -8.37 5.63
CA GLY A 195 -13.07 -7.26 5.30
C GLY A 195 -13.86 -6.79 6.53
N CYS A 196 -14.35 -5.55 6.46
CA CYS A 196 -15.24 -4.97 7.47
C CYS A 196 -16.36 -4.17 6.78
N PRO A 197 -17.55 -4.75 6.59
CA PRO A 197 -18.67 -4.13 5.85
C PRO A 197 -19.15 -2.79 6.44
N ALA A 198 -18.79 -2.49 7.68
CA ALA A 198 -19.13 -1.20 8.32
C ALA A 198 -18.54 0.03 7.59
N PHE A 199 -17.54 -0.16 6.74
CA PHE A 199 -16.93 0.92 5.95
C PHE A 199 -17.51 1.07 4.54
N ASP A 200 -18.58 0.36 4.22
CA ASP A 200 -19.37 0.51 3.00
C ASP A 200 -18.54 0.62 1.74
N TYR A 201 -18.12 -0.52 1.19
CA TYR A 201 -17.31 -0.65 -0.02
C TYR A 201 -17.82 -1.80 -0.90
N TYR A 202 -17.48 -1.75 -2.18
CA TYR A 202 -17.60 -2.91 -3.06
C TYR A 202 -16.39 -3.83 -2.86
N GLU A 203 -16.63 -5.14 -2.74
CA GLU A 203 -15.56 -6.13 -2.60
C GLU A 203 -15.32 -6.86 -3.93
N ILE A 204 -14.06 -6.94 -4.34
CA ILE A 204 -13.60 -7.69 -5.50
C ILE A 204 -12.45 -8.62 -5.10
N LYS A 205 -12.33 -9.77 -5.75
CA LYS A 205 -11.28 -10.76 -5.44
C LYS A 205 -9.92 -10.41 -6.04
N ASP A 206 -9.94 -9.74 -7.17
CA ASP A 206 -8.77 -9.25 -7.90
C ASP A 206 -9.17 -8.04 -8.74
N LEU A 207 -8.20 -7.43 -9.41
CA LEU A 207 -8.47 -6.19 -10.13
C LEU A 207 -9.36 -6.38 -11.38
N TRP A 208 -9.54 -7.62 -11.88
CA TRP A 208 -10.50 -7.91 -12.96
C TRP A 208 -11.96 -7.63 -12.56
N GLY A 209 -12.26 -7.62 -11.27
CA GLY A 209 -13.58 -7.22 -10.79
C GLY A 209 -13.91 -5.74 -11.03
N LEU A 210 -12.89 -4.87 -11.21
CA LEU A 210 -13.10 -3.44 -11.36
C LEU A 210 -13.69 -3.04 -12.73
N PRO A 211 -13.22 -3.55 -13.89
CA PRO A 211 -13.89 -3.33 -15.18
C PRO A 211 -15.38 -3.71 -15.13
N ALA A 212 -15.71 -4.87 -14.56
CA ALA A 212 -17.09 -5.29 -14.43
C ALA A 212 -17.94 -4.35 -13.57
N LEU A 213 -17.37 -3.83 -12.48
CA LEU A 213 -18.04 -2.83 -11.62
C LEU A 213 -18.29 -1.52 -12.35
N LEU A 214 -17.40 -1.14 -13.28
CA LEU A 214 -17.49 0.08 -14.10
C LEU A 214 -18.31 -0.11 -15.38
N GLY A 215 -18.72 -1.34 -15.70
CA GLY A 215 -19.51 -1.66 -16.90
C GLY A 215 -18.71 -1.68 -18.21
N VAL A 216 -17.40 -2.03 -18.14
CA VAL A 216 -16.49 -2.09 -19.30
C VAL A 216 -15.71 -3.41 -19.37
#